data_d6558b2bcaa947d60fc492842541e747
#
_entry.id   d6558b2bcaa947d60fc492842541e747
#
_cell.length_a   1.000
_cell.length_b   1.000
_cell.length_c   1.000
_cell.angle_alpha   90.00
_cell.angle_beta   90.00
_cell.angle_gamma   90.00
#
_symmetry.space_group_name_H-M   'P 1'
#
loop_
_entity.id
_entity.type
_entity.pdbx_description
1 polymer ?
#
loop_
_entity_poly.entity_id
_entity_poly.type
_entity_poly.pdbx_seq_one_letter_code
_entity_poly.pdbx_strand_id
1 'polypeptide(L)'
;MTSSHKRASFSSTANYDLLLSRLDVKEGAEAETGRGQEGLAELKEQYFLLKDHLQQNQSPPSYDASPDETTIDWSVWTRVVTDYAAFARSNPVDLSLAIASGVPHDLRRIVWQVISGSKSQYLEELYASIVSEPSPHEKAIRRDLSRTSFIRNVDSESLFKIIKAYSLFDPEVGYTQGMAFITVPILINLPEVEAFCLLVKLMKDYGFREFFLYEMPGLHLRLYQFDRILEDTIPDVHIHLSRQGVRSSMFASQWFLTLFAYKFPLQIVLRIFDVVMAEGIEATLRFAVGLIRRNASTILSLEFEPLLAFLKENIFDYYMLAEPFEARHHSITPPLPPRVGSPIVRNGNTTPVHDTRSANGSVVQYRVNDLVADAYDIKVLPVTLQKYTDEYTELTIIENERVEEVEALRNDNGLLTQRIRRLEATVASLTNEHLSVTNDLAHERIRAAELADDNEELQATKDALDAELRAKLAGLGEGAADELVALRKDNIQLSEAKQRQESQLAHLEQELAETKNQLTELEIGHKKLQTRWENLKRAMSEE
;
A
#
# COMPACT_ATOMS: atom_id res chain seq x y z
N MET A 1 22.94 -43.31 32.13
CA MET A 1 23.86 -42.25 31.68
C MET A 1 23.55 -41.83 30.25
N THR A 2 22.31 -41.41 29.92
CA THR A 2 21.92 -41.00 28.55
C THR A 2 20.92 -39.86 28.53
N SER A 3 20.66 -39.19 29.68
CA SER A 3 19.74 -38.05 29.75
C SER A 3 20.43 -36.68 29.70
N SER A 4 21.77 -36.65 29.65
CA SER A 4 22.54 -35.37 29.70
C SER A 4 22.87 -34.76 28.34
N HIS A 5 22.68 -35.47 27.22
CA HIS A 5 23.15 -35.01 25.91
C HIS A 5 22.14 -34.15 25.11
N LYS A 6 20.84 -34.19 25.44
CA LYS A 6 19.84 -33.37 24.73
C LYS A 6 19.64 -31.96 25.31
N ARG A 7 20.05 -31.73 26.58
CA ARG A 7 20.06 -30.37 27.17
C ARG A 7 21.23 -29.48 26.72
N ALA A 8 22.26 -30.05 26.15
CA ALA A 8 23.51 -29.35 25.84
C ALA A 8 23.46 -28.50 24.56
N SER A 9 22.50 -28.70 23.65
CA SER A 9 22.43 -27.95 22.39
C SER A 9 21.78 -26.56 22.52
N PHE A 10 20.94 -26.33 23.53
CA PHE A 10 20.33 -25.03 23.80
C PHE A 10 21.17 -24.13 24.72
N SER A 11 22.23 -24.62 25.30
CA SER A 11 22.96 -23.98 26.41
C SER A 11 23.90 -22.85 25.99
N SER A 12 24.15 -22.62 24.71
CA SER A 12 25.24 -21.74 24.29
C SER A 12 24.85 -20.28 24.01
N THR A 13 23.58 -19.99 23.77
CA THR A 13 23.16 -18.62 23.47
C THR A 13 21.67 -18.38 23.81
N ALA A 14 21.35 -18.33 25.10
CA ALA A 14 20.04 -17.90 25.53
C ALA A 14 19.86 -16.41 25.12
N ASN A 15 19.12 -16.17 24.04
CA ASN A 15 18.83 -14.84 23.54
C ASN A 15 17.48 -14.42 24.13
N TYR A 16 17.51 -13.84 25.34
CA TYR A 16 16.33 -13.39 26.10
C TYR A 16 16.11 -11.88 26.05
N ASP A 17 16.91 -11.17 25.23
CA ASP A 17 16.83 -9.70 25.17
C ASP A 17 15.46 -9.22 24.67
N LEU A 18 14.85 -9.91 23.69
CA LEU A 18 13.50 -9.60 23.23
C LEU A 18 12.44 -9.87 24.30
N LEU A 19 12.60 -10.96 25.10
CA LEU A 19 11.70 -11.28 26.19
C LEU A 19 11.70 -10.19 27.26
N LEU A 20 12.87 -9.69 27.67
CA LEU A 20 12.98 -8.60 28.66
C LEU A 20 12.46 -7.30 28.10
N SER A 21 12.80 -6.95 26.85
CA SER A 21 12.28 -5.74 26.19
C SER A 21 10.74 -5.77 26.11
N ARG A 22 10.17 -6.92 25.79
CA ARG A 22 8.71 -7.09 25.73
C ARG A 22 8.05 -6.90 27.10
N LEU A 23 8.70 -7.37 28.16
CA LEU A 23 8.22 -7.21 29.52
C LEU A 23 8.18 -5.73 29.94
N ASP A 24 9.21 -4.96 29.61
CA ASP A 24 9.28 -3.54 29.94
C ASP A 24 8.18 -2.74 29.20
N VAL A 25 7.90 -3.05 27.94
CA VAL A 25 6.79 -2.45 27.18
C VAL A 25 5.44 -2.76 27.82
N LYS A 26 5.23 -4.02 28.24
CA LYS A 26 3.98 -4.45 28.89
C LYS A 26 3.74 -3.71 30.21
N GLU A 27 4.75 -3.62 31.08
CA GLU A 27 4.62 -2.93 32.36
C GLU A 27 4.38 -1.43 32.19
N GLY A 28 4.98 -0.78 31.19
CA GLY A 28 4.68 0.60 30.85
C GLY A 28 3.21 0.78 30.49
N ALA A 29 2.65 -0.06 29.64
CA ALA A 29 1.24 -0.02 29.23
C ALA A 29 0.26 -0.33 30.38
N GLU A 30 0.61 -1.27 31.28
CA GLU A 30 -0.20 -1.60 32.46
C GLU A 30 -0.19 -0.49 33.50
N ALA A 31 0.95 0.20 33.68
CA ALA A 31 1.06 1.35 34.58
C ALA A 31 0.17 2.53 34.12
N GLU A 32 0.02 2.73 32.82
CA GLU A 32 -0.85 3.77 32.26
C GLU A 32 -2.35 3.42 32.40
N THR A 33 -2.72 2.14 32.27
CA THR A 33 -4.12 1.71 32.21
C THR A 33 -4.69 1.21 33.53
N GLY A 34 -3.85 0.81 34.49
CA GLY A 34 -4.25 0.26 35.80
C GLY A 34 -5.01 -1.08 35.78
N ARG A 35 -5.07 -1.75 34.61
CA ARG A 35 -5.92 -2.94 34.37
C ARG A 35 -5.19 -4.28 34.30
N GLY A 36 -3.88 -4.30 34.51
CA GLY A 36 -3.04 -5.49 34.26
C GLY A 36 -3.26 -6.71 35.18
N GLN A 37 -3.99 -6.57 36.28
CA GLN A 37 -4.17 -7.66 37.28
C GLN A 37 -5.55 -8.33 37.25
N GLU A 38 -6.49 -7.79 36.47
CA GLU A 38 -7.82 -8.40 36.34
C GLU A 38 -7.71 -9.76 35.61
N GLY A 39 -8.38 -10.78 36.14
CA GLY A 39 -8.39 -12.13 35.55
C GLY A 39 -7.20 -13.03 35.91
N LEU A 40 -6.08 -12.50 36.44
CA LEU A 40 -4.93 -13.34 36.80
C LEU A 40 -5.27 -14.32 37.93
N ALA A 41 -6.09 -13.94 38.91
CA ALA A 41 -6.53 -14.81 39.99
C ALA A 41 -7.31 -16.03 39.46
N GLU A 42 -8.24 -15.79 38.53
CA GLU A 42 -9.01 -16.86 37.87
C GLU A 42 -8.11 -17.82 37.10
N LEU A 43 -7.14 -17.29 36.32
CA LEU A 43 -6.20 -18.12 35.58
C LEU A 43 -5.31 -18.98 36.49
N LYS A 44 -4.91 -18.44 37.66
CA LYS A 44 -4.18 -19.20 38.71
C LYS A 44 -5.02 -20.34 39.24
N GLU A 45 -6.26 -20.09 39.60
CA GLU A 45 -7.17 -21.12 40.07
C GLU A 45 -7.37 -22.22 39.02
N GLN A 46 -7.65 -21.85 37.78
CA GLN A 46 -7.77 -22.79 36.67
C GLN A 46 -6.50 -23.62 36.48
N TYR A 47 -5.33 -23.01 36.61
CA TYR A 47 -4.05 -23.70 36.50
C TYR A 47 -3.87 -24.76 37.59
N PHE A 48 -4.14 -24.42 38.85
CA PHE A 48 -3.95 -25.35 39.95
C PHE A 48 -4.94 -26.53 39.85
N LEU A 49 -6.20 -26.27 39.48
CA LEU A 49 -7.17 -27.33 39.23
C LEU A 49 -6.72 -28.27 38.10
N LEU A 50 -6.24 -27.71 36.99
CA LEU A 50 -5.72 -28.48 35.86
C LEU A 50 -4.48 -29.29 36.24
N LYS A 51 -3.55 -28.68 37.00
CA LYS A 51 -2.34 -29.35 37.49
C LYS A 51 -2.68 -30.55 38.38
N ASP A 52 -3.57 -30.39 39.35
CA ASP A 52 -4.00 -31.46 40.25
C ASP A 52 -4.66 -32.60 39.45
N HIS A 53 -5.52 -32.27 38.48
CA HIS A 53 -6.16 -33.24 37.62
C HIS A 53 -5.16 -34.03 36.77
N LEU A 54 -4.19 -33.36 36.14
CA LEU A 54 -3.17 -34.00 35.30
C LEU A 54 -2.20 -34.83 36.13
N GLN A 55 -1.84 -34.42 37.35
CA GLN A 55 -0.98 -35.19 38.25
C GLN A 55 -1.67 -36.43 38.81
N GLN A 56 -2.98 -36.36 39.08
CA GLN A 56 -3.76 -37.52 39.54
C GLN A 56 -3.97 -38.55 38.43
N ASN A 57 -4.03 -38.14 37.18
CA ASN A 57 -4.27 -39.01 36.03
C ASN A 57 -2.99 -39.52 35.37
N GLN A 58 -1.80 -39.12 35.82
CA GLN A 58 -0.55 -39.73 35.36
C GLN A 58 -0.43 -41.14 35.89
N SER A 59 -0.77 -42.14 35.05
CA SER A 59 -0.39 -43.53 35.26
C SER A 59 1.15 -43.62 35.31
N PRO A 60 1.75 -44.49 36.11
CA PRO A 60 3.20 -44.69 36.13
C PRO A 60 3.68 -44.92 34.69
N PRO A 61 4.85 -44.38 34.29
CA PRO A 61 5.34 -44.48 32.92
C PRO A 61 5.36 -45.93 32.48
N SER A 62 4.57 -46.27 31.47
CA SER A 62 4.66 -47.55 30.80
C SER A 62 6.00 -47.65 30.09
N TYR A 63 6.67 -48.78 30.13
CA TYR A 63 7.98 -49.02 29.51
C TYR A 63 8.02 -48.81 27.98
N ASP A 64 6.86 -48.56 27.37
CA ASP A 64 6.65 -48.34 25.92
C ASP A 64 6.29 -46.90 25.55
N ALA A 65 6.45 -45.93 26.46
CA ALA A 65 6.19 -44.51 26.12
C ALA A 65 7.24 -44.04 25.09
N SER A 66 6.78 -43.57 23.95
CA SER A 66 7.62 -42.97 22.91
C SER A 66 8.42 -41.78 23.51
N PRO A 67 9.69 -41.54 23.05
CA PRO A 67 10.57 -40.54 23.65
C PRO A 67 10.11 -39.10 23.55
N ASP A 68 8.92 -38.84 23.01
CA ASP A 68 8.36 -37.49 22.76
C ASP A 68 7.33 -37.00 23.80
N GLU A 69 6.95 -37.81 24.79
CA GLU A 69 6.18 -37.29 25.95
C GLU A 69 7.16 -36.59 26.91
N THR A 70 7.43 -35.31 26.60
CA THR A 70 8.16 -34.41 27.50
C THR A 70 7.37 -34.28 28.78
N THR A 71 7.89 -34.84 29.89
CA THR A 71 7.30 -34.62 31.23
C THR A 71 7.21 -33.12 31.49
N ILE A 72 5.99 -32.63 31.80
CA ILE A 72 5.72 -31.20 32.08
C ILE A 72 6.60 -30.77 33.26
N ASP A 73 7.43 -29.74 33.06
CA ASP A 73 8.20 -29.15 34.17
C ASP A 73 7.27 -28.22 34.98
N TRP A 74 6.54 -28.80 35.92
CA TRP A 74 5.61 -28.11 36.79
C TRP A 74 6.27 -27.00 37.63
N SER A 75 7.58 -27.10 37.90
CA SER A 75 8.29 -26.08 38.69
C SER A 75 8.37 -24.76 37.94
N VAL A 76 8.71 -24.81 36.67
CA VAL A 76 8.80 -23.63 35.78
C VAL A 76 7.41 -23.04 35.52
N TRP A 77 6.45 -23.87 35.06
CA TRP A 77 5.13 -23.36 34.68
C TRP A 77 4.33 -22.82 35.87
N THR A 78 4.52 -23.40 37.08
CA THR A 78 3.91 -22.84 38.31
C THR A 78 4.44 -21.43 38.59
N ARG A 79 5.75 -21.19 38.40
CA ARG A 79 6.35 -19.85 38.59
C ARG A 79 5.85 -18.86 37.53
N VAL A 80 5.78 -19.29 36.26
CA VAL A 80 5.23 -18.49 35.16
C VAL A 80 3.80 -18.02 35.49
N VAL A 81 2.92 -18.93 35.93
CA VAL A 81 1.53 -18.59 36.21
C VAL A 81 1.39 -17.79 37.51
N THR A 82 2.25 -18.03 38.49
CA THR A 82 2.19 -17.32 39.76
C THR A 82 2.62 -15.86 39.65
N ASP A 83 3.75 -15.60 39.02
CA ASP A 83 4.24 -14.24 38.76
C ASP A 83 5.19 -14.26 37.57
N TYR A 84 4.61 -14.02 36.39
CA TYR A 84 5.36 -14.02 35.13
C TYR A 84 6.46 -12.97 35.11
N ALA A 85 6.16 -11.74 35.55
CA ALA A 85 7.09 -10.62 35.49
C ALA A 85 8.30 -10.83 36.40
N ALA A 86 8.06 -11.22 37.66
CA ALA A 86 9.14 -11.52 38.59
C ALA A 86 9.98 -12.73 38.14
N PHE A 87 9.35 -13.78 37.59
CA PHE A 87 10.07 -14.93 37.08
C PHE A 87 10.91 -14.60 35.83
N ALA A 88 10.36 -13.85 34.89
CA ALA A 88 11.06 -13.42 33.67
C ALA A 88 12.31 -12.59 33.99
N ARG A 89 12.24 -11.69 34.98
CA ARG A 89 13.39 -10.89 35.40
C ARG A 89 14.43 -11.67 36.19
N SER A 90 14.00 -12.54 37.08
CA SER A 90 14.92 -13.29 37.95
C SER A 90 15.58 -14.46 37.24
N ASN A 91 14.92 -15.10 36.30
CA ASN A 91 15.35 -16.30 35.62
C ASN A 91 15.05 -16.26 34.10
N PRO A 92 15.53 -15.27 33.34
CA PRO A 92 15.21 -15.10 31.93
C PRO A 92 15.69 -16.28 31.07
N VAL A 93 16.82 -16.88 31.45
CA VAL A 93 17.39 -18.04 30.76
C VAL A 93 16.48 -19.25 30.89
N ASP A 94 16.03 -19.59 32.11
CA ASP A 94 15.17 -20.75 32.35
C ASP A 94 13.82 -20.59 31.63
N LEU A 95 13.27 -19.37 31.65
CA LEU A 95 12.02 -19.05 30.95
C LEU A 95 12.20 -19.18 29.43
N SER A 96 13.26 -18.59 28.88
CA SER A 96 13.57 -18.67 27.44
C SER A 96 13.75 -20.13 26.99
N LEU A 97 14.44 -20.94 27.79
CA LEU A 97 14.60 -22.38 27.51
C LEU A 97 13.27 -23.14 27.60
N ALA A 98 12.43 -22.82 28.56
CA ALA A 98 11.11 -23.44 28.70
C ALA A 98 10.21 -23.11 27.49
N ILE A 99 10.17 -21.85 27.06
CA ILE A 99 9.45 -21.42 25.87
C ILE A 99 10.05 -22.08 24.60
N ALA A 100 11.36 -22.10 24.46
CA ALA A 100 12.05 -22.76 23.35
C ALA A 100 11.79 -24.28 23.31
N SER A 101 11.62 -24.92 24.45
CA SER A 101 11.20 -26.33 24.54
C SER A 101 9.74 -26.57 24.20
N GLY A 102 8.91 -25.51 24.28
CA GLY A 102 7.48 -25.46 23.95
C GLY A 102 6.57 -25.45 25.16
N VAL A 103 5.53 -24.66 25.03
CA VAL A 103 4.45 -24.67 26.00
C VAL A 103 3.66 -25.97 25.87
N PRO A 104 3.47 -26.77 26.94
CA PRO A 104 2.66 -27.97 26.89
C PRO A 104 1.25 -27.66 26.38
N HIS A 105 0.70 -28.54 25.52
CA HIS A 105 -0.61 -28.32 24.92
C HIS A 105 -1.71 -27.96 25.95
N ASP A 106 -1.77 -28.72 27.04
CA ASP A 106 -2.79 -28.54 28.10
C ASP A 106 -2.64 -27.22 28.84
N LEU A 107 -1.43 -26.66 28.93
CA LEU A 107 -1.14 -25.41 29.62
C LEU A 107 -1.22 -24.19 28.70
N ARG A 108 -1.19 -24.39 27.38
CA ARG A 108 -1.06 -23.30 26.40
C ARG A 108 -2.14 -22.24 26.55
N ARG A 109 -3.40 -22.64 26.76
CA ARG A 109 -4.51 -21.74 27.03
C ARG A 109 -4.20 -20.76 28.17
N ILE A 110 -3.75 -21.29 29.31
CA ILE A 110 -3.51 -20.46 30.51
C ILE A 110 -2.24 -19.64 30.34
N VAL A 111 -1.16 -20.28 29.86
CA VAL A 111 0.15 -19.64 29.71
C VAL A 111 0.08 -18.45 28.73
N TRP A 112 -0.57 -18.61 27.58
CA TRP A 112 -0.72 -17.53 26.62
C TRP A 112 -1.48 -16.33 27.21
N GLN A 113 -2.54 -16.58 27.97
CA GLN A 113 -3.31 -15.52 28.62
C GLN A 113 -2.53 -14.82 29.75
N VAL A 114 -1.76 -15.58 30.53
CA VAL A 114 -0.90 -15.00 31.58
C VAL A 114 0.20 -14.13 30.97
N ILE A 115 0.90 -14.64 29.97
CA ILE A 115 2.00 -13.92 29.31
C ILE A 115 1.48 -12.66 28.62
N SER A 116 0.39 -12.76 27.86
CA SER A 116 -0.17 -11.62 27.12
C SER A 116 -0.98 -10.65 27.98
N GLY A 117 -1.46 -11.08 29.17
CA GLY A 117 -2.41 -10.31 29.97
C GLY A 117 -3.76 -10.15 29.27
N SER A 118 -4.19 -11.15 28.47
CA SER A 118 -5.40 -11.05 27.66
C SER A 118 -6.69 -11.35 28.41
N LYS A 119 -6.64 -11.97 29.59
CA LYS A 119 -7.83 -12.22 30.42
C LYS A 119 -8.32 -10.89 31.01
N SER A 120 -9.41 -10.35 30.45
CA SER A 120 -9.95 -9.04 30.82
C SER A 120 -11.47 -9.07 30.79
N GLN A 121 -12.11 -8.87 31.94
CA GLN A 121 -13.56 -8.81 32.05
C GLN A 121 -14.15 -7.74 31.12
N TYR A 122 -13.50 -6.60 31.00
CA TYR A 122 -13.92 -5.53 30.09
C TYR A 122 -14.00 -5.99 28.63
N LEU A 123 -12.98 -6.72 28.12
CA LEU A 123 -13.00 -7.23 26.75
C LEU A 123 -14.04 -8.34 26.55
N GLU A 124 -14.30 -9.17 27.59
CA GLU A 124 -15.31 -10.20 27.55
C GLU A 124 -16.72 -9.59 27.48
N GLU A 125 -17.02 -8.59 28.32
CA GLU A 125 -18.28 -7.84 28.30
C GLU A 125 -18.46 -7.09 26.97
N LEU A 126 -17.40 -6.45 26.48
CA LEU A 126 -17.41 -5.78 25.18
C LEU A 126 -17.71 -6.77 24.06
N TYR A 127 -17.04 -7.93 24.03
CA TYR A 127 -17.33 -8.98 23.05
C TYR A 127 -18.79 -9.39 23.06
N ALA A 128 -19.35 -9.65 24.25
CA ALA A 128 -20.75 -10.01 24.39
C ALA A 128 -21.72 -8.94 23.83
N SER A 129 -21.34 -7.67 23.93
CA SER A 129 -22.15 -6.57 23.42
C SER A 129 -22.10 -6.43 21.89
N ILE A 130 -20.91 -6.64 21.27
CA ILE A 130 -20.71 -6.37 19.85
C ILE A 130 -20.87 -7.60 18.96
N VAL A 131 -20.78 -8.81 19.50
CA VAL A 131 -20.83 -10.05 18.71
C VAL A 131 -22.13 -10.21 17.91
N SER A 132 -23.24 -9.65 18.40
CA SER A 132 -24.55 -9.72 17.74
C SER A 132 -24.77 -8.58 16.74
N GLU A 133 -23.96 -7.52 16.80
CA GLU A 133 -24.11 -6.37 15.93
C GLU A 133 -23.71 -6.69 14.48
N PRO A 134 -24.38 -6.09 13.48
CA PRO A 134 -24.03 -6.28 12.08
C PRO A 134 -22.73 -5.55 11.72
N SER A 135 -21.88 -6.16 10.90
CA SER A 135 -20.66 -5.53 10.38
C SER A 135 -20.74 -5.35 8.87
N PRO A 136 -20.24 -4.23 8.32
CA PRO A 136 -20.15 -4.04 6.88
C PRO A 136 -19.22 -5.07 6.21
N HIS A 137 -18.36 -5.72 6.98
CA HIS A 137 -17.36 -6.67 6.51
C HIS A 137 -17.85 -8.15 6.45
N GLU A 138 -19.05 -8.47 6.94
CA GLU A 138 -19.54 -9.86 7.05
C GLU A 138 -19.44 -10.66 5.74
N LYS A 139 -19.82 -10.03 4.62
CA LYS A 139 -19.76 -10.69 3.30
C LYS A 139 -18.32 -11.00 2.88
N ALA A 140 -17.40 -10.09 3.17
CA ALA A 140 -15.98 -10.25 2.86
C ALA A 140 -15.37 -11.37 3.73
N ILE A 141 -15.65 -11.36 5.03
CA ILE A 141 -15.19 -12.38 5.99
C ILE A 141 -15.70 -13.77 5.56
N ARG A 142 -17.00 -13.96 5.37
CA ARG A 142 -17.57 -15.26 4.97
C ARG A 142 -17.00 -15.78 3.66
N ARG A 143 -16.77 -14.90 2.68
CA ARG A 143 -16.15 -15.26 1.40
C ARG A 143 -14.70 -15.74 1.58
N ASP A 144 -13.93 -15.10 2.45
CA ASP A 144 -12.54 -15.49 2.72
C ASP A 144 -12.49 -16.81 3.48
N LEU A 145 -13.29 -16.96 4.53
CA LEU A 145 -13.40 -18.20 5.29
C LEU A 145 -13.79 -19.40 4.40
N SER A 146 -14.71 -19.21 3.45
CA SER A 146 -15.14 -20.29 2.54
C SER A 146 -14.03 -20.78 1.60
N ARG A 147 -12.99 -19.96 1.35
CA ARG A 147 -11.85 -20.29 0.49
C ARG A 147 -10.67 -20.88 1.25
N THR A 148 -10.69 -20.81 2.57
CA THR A 148 -9.55 -21.17 3.42
C THR A 148 -9.73 -22.59 3.94
N SER A 149 -9.04 -23.55 3.34
CA SER A 149 -9.10 -24.98 3.73
C SER A 149 -8.44 -25.26 5.10
N PHE A 150 -7.60 -24.35 5.60
CA PHE A 150 -6.96 -24.39 6.91
C PHE A 150 -7.95 -24.42 8.09
N ILE A 151 -9.21 -24.01 7.86
CA ILE A 151 -10.27 -23.86 8.85
C ILE A 151 -10.92 -25.19 9.28
N ARG A 152 -10.57 -26.32 8.64
CA ARG A 152 -11.23 -27.62 8.89
C ARG A 152 -11.18 -28.11 10.34
N ASN A 153 -10.25 -27.59 11.13
CA ASN A 153 -10.01 -28.01 12.52
C ASN A 153 -10.61 -27.08 13.58
N VAL A 154 -11.34 -26.04 13.17
CA VAL A 154 -11.99 -25.06 14.07
C VAL A 154 -13.44 -24.84 13.70
N ASP A 155 -14.24 -24.44 14.68
CA ASP A 155 -15.61 -24.00 14.41
C ASP A 155 -15.60 -22.72 13.57
N SER A 156 -16.06 -22.85 12.33
CA SER A 156 -16.09 -21.74 11.36
C SER A 156 -16.99 -20.59 11.79
N GLU A 157 -18.03 -20.86 12.58
CA GLU A 157 -18.93 -19.81 13.07
C GLU A 157 -18.29 -19.02 14.21
N SER A 158 -17.62 -19.68 15.14
CA SER A 158 -16.84 -19.00 16.19
C SER A 158 -15.73 -18.14 15.58
N LEU A 159 -15.02 -18.66 14.57
CA LEU A 159 -14.01 -17.90 13.83
C LEU A 159 -14.59 -16.65 13.17
N PHE A 160 -15.75 -16.80 12.50
CA PHE A 160 -16.47 -15.70 11.89
C PHE A 160 -16.86 -14.64 12.91
N LYS A 161 -17.42 -15.04 14.06
CA LYS A 161 -17.85 -14.13 15.13
C LYS A 161 -16.67 -13.33 15.71
N ILE A 162 -15.53 -13.99 15.96
CA ILE A 162 -14.34 -13.32 16.49
C ILE A 162 -13.84 -12.25 15.52
N ILE A 163 -13.68 -12.58 14.23
CA ILE A 163 -13.18 -11.66 13.22
C ILE A 163 -14.18 -10.52 12.99
N LYS A 164 -15.48 -10.82 12.96
CA LYS A 164 -16.55 -9.82 12.85
C LYS A 164 -16.52 -8.87 14.05
N ALA A 165 -16.45 -9.39 15.26
CA ALA A 165 -16.36 -8.57 16.46
C ALA A 165 -15.11 -7.69 16.46
N TYR A 166 -13.96 -8.21 16.02
CA TYR A 166 -12.75 -7.40 15.89
C TYR A 166 -12.93 -6.27 14.87
N SER A 167 -13.57 -6.52 13.73
CA SER A 167 -13.83 -5.49 12.72
C SER A 167 -14.74 -4.34 13.18
N LEU A 168 -15.57 -4.60 14.19
CA LEU A 168 -16.40 -3.58 14.86
C LEU A 168 -15.63 -2.87 15.98
N PHE A 169 -14.76 -3.60 16.67
CA PHE A 169 -13.91 -3.08 17.73
C PHE A 169 -12.86 -2.08 17.23
N ASP A 170 -12.27 -2.34 16.06
CA ASP A 170 -11.27 -1.49 15.43
C ASP A 170 -11.67 -1.18 13.97
N PRO A 171 -12.53 -0.17 13.76
CA PRO A 171 -13.04 0.17 12.43
C PRO A 171 -11.97 0.68 11.46
N GLU A 172 -10.83 1.18 11.95
CA GLU A 172 -9.73 1.66 11.12
C GLU A 172 -9.00 0.49 10.43
N VAL A 173 -8.85 -0.62 11.13
CA VAL A 173 -8.40 -1.89 10.56
C VAL A 173 -9.54 -2.56 9.78
N GLY A 174 -10.74 -2.55 10.36
CA GLY A 174 -11.90 -3.23 9.81
C GLY A 174 -11.62 -4.71 9.59
N TYR A 175 -11.72 -5.15 8.34
CA TYR A 175 -11.36 -6.50 7.93
C TYR A 175 -10.35 -6.50 6.78
N THR A 176 -9.25 -7.14 6.99
CA THR A 176 -8.21 -7.39 5.97
C THR A 176 -8.06 -8.90 5.75
N GLN A 177 -7.94 -9.30 4.49
CA GLN A 177 -7.74 -10.71 4.11
C GLN A 177 -6.49 -11.28 4.81
N GLY A 178 -6.63 -12.48 5.40
CA GLY A 178 -5.54 -13.16 6.11
C GLY A 178 -5.66 -13.12 7.63
N MET A 179 -6.54 -12.29 8.22
CA MET A 179 -6.77 -12.27 9.67
C MET A 179 -7.19 -13.63 10.24
N ALA A 180 -7.88 -14.46 9.43
CA ALA A 180 -8.25 -15.81 9.82
C ALA A 180 -7.05 -16.69 10.16
N PHE A 181 -5.91 -16.53 9.47
CA PHE A 181 -4.71 -17.33 9.72
C PHE A 181 -4.09 -17.10 11.09
N ILE A 182 -4.25 -15.88 11.63
CA ILE A 182 -3.78 -15.53 12.97
C ILE A 182 -4.77 -16.01 14.02
N THR A 183 -6.06 -15.89 13.72
CA THR A 183 -7.14 -16.21 14.66
C THR A 183 -7.28 -17.73 14.87
N VAL A 184 -7.03 -18.54 13.83
CA VAL A 184 -7.17 -20.01 13.91
C VAL A 184 -6.27 -20.64 14.96
N PRO A 185 -4.94 -20.40 15.02
CA PRO A 185 -4.07 -20.93 16.07
C PRO A 185 -4.53 -20.52 17.49
N ILE A 186 -5.08 -19.33 17.62
CA ILE A 186 -5.63 -18.84 18.88
C ILE A 186 -6.89 -19.64 19.25
N LEU A 187 -7.85 -19.75 18.33
CA LEU A 187 -9.12 -20.43 18.55
C LEU A 187 -8.98 -21.95 18.77
N ILE A 188 -7.92 -22.57 18.25
CA ILE A 188 -7.61 -23.99 18.55
C ILE A 188 -7.29 -24.19 20.02
N ASN A 189 -6.68 -23.20 20.67
CA ASN A 189 -6.19 -23.31 22.04
C ASN A 189 -7.08 -22.62 23.07
N LEU A 190 -7.94 -21.67 22.68
CA LEU A 190 -8.77 -20.87 23.57
C LEU A 190 -10.25 -20.89 23.14
N PRO A 191 -11.19 -20.82 24.10
CA PRO A 191 -12.61 -20.59 23.81
C PRO A 191 -12.85 -19.28 23.05
N GLU A 192 -13.99 -19.16 22.37
CA GLU A 192 -14.36 -18.04 21.48
C GLU A 192 -14.11 -16.65 22.12
N VAL A 193 -14.61 -16.42 23.33
CA VAL A 193 -14.48 -15.12 24.02
C VAL A 193 -13.02 -14.80 24.36
N GLU A 194 -12.31 -15.77 24.93
CA GLU A 194 -10.89 -15.62 25.31
C GLU A 194 -10.01 -15.45 24.07
N ALA A 195 -10.36 -16.12 22.96
CA ALA A 195 -9.67 -15.98 21.70
C ALA A 195 -9.82 -14.57 21.11
N PHE A 196 -10.99 -13.96 21.24
CA PHE A 196 -11.19 -12.54 20.89
C PHE A 196 -10.32 -11.63 21.76
N CYS A 197 -10.30 -11.83 23.06
CA CYS A 197 -9.47 -11.03 23.98
C CYS A 197 -7.99 -11.13 23.63
N LEU A 198 -7.49 -12.34 23.34
CA LEU A 198 -6.10 -12.54 22.94
C LEU A 198 -5.80 -11.92 21.57
N LEU A 199 -6.72 -12.01 20.60
CA LEU A 199 -6.58 -11.36 19.31
C LEU A 199 -6.45 -9.85 19.46
N VAL A 200 -7.30 -9.21 20.28
CA VAL A 200 -7.22 -7.77 20.58
C VAL A 200 -5.85 -7.40 21.16
N LYS A 201 -5.35 -8.20 22.10
CA LYS A 201 -4.02 -7.98 22.69
C LYS A 201 -2.90 -8.14 21.65
N LEU A 202 -2.95 -9.17 20.83
CA LEU A 202 -1.97 -9.39 19.77
C LEU A 202 -1.94 -8.21 18.79
N MET A 203 -3.10 -7.70 18.42
CA MET A 203 -3.19 -6.57 17.51
C MET A 203 -2.66 -5.28 18.14
N LYS A 204 -3.09 -4.94 19.36
CA LYS A 204 -2.74 -3.66 20.02
C LYS A 204 -1.39 -3.70 20.71
N ASP A 205 -1.21 -4.60 21.66
CA ASP A 205 -0.07 -4.57 22.57
C ASP A 205 1.20 -5.20 21.94
N TYR A 206 1.02 -6.07 20.94
CA TYR A 206 2.14 -6.63 20.17
C TYR A 206 2.45 -5.84 18.89
N GLY A 207 1.71 -4.76 18.61
CA GLY A 207 1.93 -3.93 17.43
C GLY A 207 1.52 -4.58 16.11
N PHE A 208 0.78 -5.71 16.17
CA PHE A 208 0.40 -6.42 14.94
C PHE A 208 -0.68 -5.68 14.15
N ARG A 209 -1.38 -4.73 14.78
CA ARG A 209 -2.35 -3.83 14.15
C ARG A 209 -1.79 -3.11 12.94
N GLU A 210 -0.56 -2.64 13.01
CA GLU A 210 0.10 -1.90 11.93
C GLU A 210 0.32 -2.72 10.64
N PHE A 211 0.24 -4.05 10.73
CA PHE A 211 0.29 -4.93 9.56
C PHE A 211 -1.01 -4.96 8.76
N PHE A 212 -2.11 -4.47 9.35
CA PHE A 212 -3.46 -4.50 8.76
C PHE A 212 -4.04 -3.10 8.51
N LEU A 213 -3.34 -2.05 8.89
CA LEU A 213 -3.68 -0.68 8.52
C LEU A 213 -3.52 -0.44 7.02
N TYR A 214 -4.09 0.64 6.53
CA TYR A 214 -3.86 1.09 5.15
C TYR A 214 -2.35 1.20 4.87
N GLU A 215 -1.94 0.74 3.69
CA GLU A 215 -0.52 0.65 3.27
C GLU A 215 0.36 -0.29 4.13
N MET A 216 -0.16 -0.94 5.15
CA MET A 216 0.55 -1.96 5.96
C MET A 216 1.94 -1.50 6.47
N PRO A 217 2.05 -0.35 7.17
CA PRO A 217 3.35 0.20 7.57
C PRO A 217 4.17 -0.77 8.42
N GLY A 218 3.52 -1.53 9.31
CA GLY A 218 4.20 -2.55 10.12
C GLY A 218 4.81 -3.69 9.30
N LEU A 219 4.16 -4.09 8.21
CA LEU A 219 4.71 -5.09 7.31
C LEU A 219 5.95 -4.57 6.57
N HIS A 220 5.88 -3.35 6.05
CA HIS A 220 7.02 -2.75 5.34
C HIS A 220 8.23 -2.56 6.24
N LEU A 221 8.01 -2.07 7.47
CA LEU A 221 9.08 -2.00 8.47
C LEU A 221 9.68 -3.38 8.77
N ARG A 222 8.84 -4.41 8.95
CA ARG A 222 9.29 -5.77 9.24
C ARG A 222 10.11 -6.38 8.11
N LEU A 223 9.71 -6.14 6.87
CA LEU A 223 10.47 -6.56 5.68
C LEU A 223 11.82 -5.83 5.60
N TYR A 224 11.85 -4.55 5.88
CA TYR A 224 13.10 -3.78 5.95
C TYR A 224 14.06 -4.33 7.02
N GLN A 225 13.55 -4.54 8.25
CA GLN A 225 14.34 -5.13 9.33
C GLN A 225 14.85 -6.53 8.96
N PHE A 226 14.03 -7.33 8.28
CA PHE A 226 14.43 -8.65 7.80
C PHE A 226 15.57 -8.56 6.78
N ASP A 227 15.49 -7.68 5.80
CA ASP A 227 16.53 -7.47 4.80
C ASP A 227 17.85 -7.00 5.45
N ARG A 228 17.78 -6.09 6.42
CA ARG A 228 18.96 -5.61 7.16
C ARG A 228 19.62 -6.72 7.99
N ILE A 229 18.82 -7.56 8.67
CA ILE A 229 19.35 -8.69 9.43
C ILE A 229 19.96 -9.74 8.49
N LEU A 230 19.37 -9.99 7.32
CA LEU A 230 19.95 -10.89 6.31
C LEU A 230 21.28 -10.35 5.80
N GLU A 231 21.38 -9.08 5.50
CA GLU A 231 22.61 -8.42 5.06
C GLU A 231 23.72 -8.58 6.10
N ASP A 232 23.41 -8.36 7.39
CA ASP A 232 24.39 -8.45 8.48
C ASP A 232 24.76 -9.90 8.83
N THR A 233 23.83 -10.85 8.69
CA THR A 233 24.00 -12.23 9.18
C THR A 233 24.45 -13.19 8.07
N ILE A 234 23.94 -13.02 6.86
CA ILE A 234 24.15 -13.92 5.72
C ILE A 234 24.34 -13.11 4.43
N PRO A 235 25.40 -12.29 4.34
CA PRO A 235 25.60 -11.35 3.24
C PRO A 235 25.63 -12.02 1.87
N ASP A 236 26.17 -13.21 1.75
CA ASP A 236 26.25 -13.95 0.47
C ASP A 236 24.85 -14.24 -0.09
N VAL A 237 23.93 -14.66 0.78
CA VAL A 237 22.53 -14.93 0.38
C VAL A 237 21.81 -13.64 0.05
N HIS A 238 21.98 -12.59 0.84
CA HIS A 238 21.39 -11.28 0.56
C HIS A 238 21.84 -10.72 -0.81
N ILE A 239 23.15 -10.80 -1.11
CA ILE A 239 23.70 -10.39 -2.42
C ILE A 239 23.12 -11.26 -3.54
N HIS A 240 23.01 -12.57 -3.33
CA HIS A 240 22.45 -13.48 -4.33
C HIS A 240 20.98 -13.17 -4.63
N LEU A 241 20.15 -13.00 -3.61
CA LEU A 241 18.74 -12.58 -3.76
C LEU A 241 18.62 -11.28 -4.56
N SER A 242 19.44 -10.29 -4.22
CA SER A 242 19.49 -8.99 -4.91
C SER A 242 19.90 -9.13 -6.37
N ARG A 243 20.92 -9.97 -6.68
CA ARG A 243 21.36 -10.24 -8.06
C ARG A 243 20.31 -10.95 -8.89
N GLN A 244 19.57 -11.86 -8.28
CA GLN A 244 18.45 -12.54 -8.91
C GLN A 244 17.19 -11.67 -9.01
N GLY A 245 17.16 -10.45 -8.44
CA GLY A 245 15.99 -9.59 -8.41
C GLY A 245 14.86 -10.08 -7.50
N VAL A 246 15.16 -11.00 -6.58
CA VAL A 246 14.21 -11.53 -5.60
C VAL A 246 14.18 -10.64 -4.38
N ARG A 247 13.09 -9.90 -4.19
CA ARG A 247 12.85 -9.04 -3.02
C ARG A 247 12.18 -9.85 -1.91
N SER A 248 12.48 -9.54 -0.65
CA SER A 248 11.84 -10.13 0.52
C SER A 248 10.31 -10.03 0.47
N SER A 249 9.77 -8.94 -0.05
CA SER A 249 8.33 -8.76 -0.22
C SER A 249 7.67 -9.81 -1.12
N MET A 250 8.40 -10.47 -2.01
CA MET A 250 7.85 -11.48 -2.92
C MET A 250 7.55 -12.83 -2.24
N PHE A 251 8.18 -13.11 -1.09
CA PHE A 251 8.03 -14.40 -0.39
C PHE A 251 7.76 -14.26 1.11
N ALA A 252 8.41 -13.31 1.81
CA ALA A 252 8.32 -13.19 3.27
C ALA A 252 7.08 -12.41 3.75
N SER A 253 6.40 -11.62 2.88
CA SER A 253 5.20 -10.88 3.27
C SER A 253 4.14 -11.77 3.90
N GLN A 254 3.89 -12.95 3.32
CA GLN A 254 2.92 -13.89 3.87
C GLN A 254 3.37 -14.50 5.20
N TRP A 255 4.68 -14.71 5.40
CA TRP A 255 5.19 -15.22 6.67
C TRP A 255 4.87 -14.26 7.81
N PHE A 256 5.16 -12.99 7.60
CA PHE A 256 4.93 -11.96 8.63
C PHE A 256 3.44 -11.65 8.82
N LEU A 257 2.67 -11.47 7.73
CA LEU A 257 1.24 -11.18 7.81
C LEU A 257 0.42 -12.27 8.51
N THR A 258 0.85 -13.51 8.44
CA THR A 258 0.08 -14.65 8.96
C THR A 258 0.78 -15.38 10.11
N LEU A 259 1.86 -14.83 10.64
CA LEU A 259 2.71 -15.50 11.62
C LEU A 259 3.03 -16.94 11.18
N PHE A 260 3.39 -17.10 9.91
CA PHE A 260 3.68 -18.36 9.22
C PHE A 260 2.49 -19.33 9.04
N ALA A 261 1.30 -19.01 9.55
CA ALA A 261 0.17 -19.94 9.54
C ALA A 261 -0.41 -20.25 8.15
N TYR A 262 -0.09 -19.44 7.13
CA TYR A 262 -0.62 -19.66 5.78
C TYR A 262 -0.05 -20.92 5.10
N LYS A 263 1.21 -21.23 5.31
CA LYS A 263 1.93 -22.30 4.59
C LYS A 263 2.48 -23.39 5.51
N PHE A 264 2.73 -23.06 6.76
CA PHE A 264 3.46 -23.94 7.66
C PHE A 264 2.50 -24.89 8.39
N PRO A 265 2.95 -26.11 8.69
CA PRO A 265 2.19 -27.06 9.49
C PRO A 265 1.82 -26.50 10.87
N LEU A 266 0.63 -26.84 11.36
CA LEU A 266 0.11 -26.32 12.63
C LEU A 266 1.06 -26.52 13.81
N GLN A 267 1.76 -27.66 13.87
CA GLN A 267 2.75 -27.95 14.92
C GLN A 267 3.87 -26.89 14.96
N ILE A 268 4.38 -26.49 13.79
CA ILE A 268 5.38 -25.43 13.65
C ILE A 268 4.78 -24.08 14.04
N VAL A 269 3.58 -23.77 13.55
CA VAL A 269 2.90 -22.51 13.82
C VAL A 269 2.67 -22.30 15.31
N LEU A 270 2.19 -23.31 16.03
CA LEU A 270 1.96 -23.21 17.47
C LEU A 270 3.25 -22.96 18.24
N ARG A 271 4.37 -23.52 17.81
CA ARG A 271 5.68 -23.25 18.43
C ARG A 271 6.16 -21.83 18.18
N ILE A 272 5.91 -21.29 16.95
CA ILE A 272 6.20 -19.88 16.65
C ILE A 272 5.33 -18.97 17.53
N PHE A 273 4.05 -19.30 17.71
CA PHE A 273 3.16 -18.56 18.60
C PHE A 273 3.62 -18.61 20.06
N ASP A 274 4.07 -19.77 20.58
CA ASP A 274 4.63 -19.87 21.94
C ASP A 274 5.76 -18.84 22.16
N VAL A 275 6.67 -18.71 21.17
CA VAL A 275 7.78 -17.75 21.23
C VAL A 275 7.29 -16.31 21.05
N VAL A 276 6.38 -16.06 20.10
CA VAL A 276 5.81 -14.73 19.84
C VAL A 276 5.07 -14.20 21.06
N MET A 277 4.33 -15.04 21.78
CA MET A 277 3.64 -14.62 23.00
C MET A 277 4.62 -14.11 24.08
N ALA A 278 5.79 -14.75 24.21
CA ALA A 278 6.78 -14.38 25.21
C ALA A 278 7.68 -13.20 24.79
N GLU A 279 8.07 -13.14 23.51
CA GLU A 279 9.14 -12.28 23.03
C GLU A 279 8.66 -11.18 22.08
N GLY A 280 7.38 -11.18 21.70
CA GLY A 280 6.82 -10.25 20.74
C GLY A 280 6.90 -10.73 19.29
N ILE A 281 6.28 -9.97 18.38
CA ILE A 281 6.27 -10.29 16.95
C ILE A 281 7.67 -10.17 16.31
N GLU A 282 8.60 -9.50 16.95
CA GLU A 282 10.01 -9.38 16.58
C GLU A 282 10.69 -10.77 16.49
N ALA A 283 10.25 -11.72 17.30
CA ALA A 283 10.74 -13.10 17.25
C ALA A 283 10.54 -13.76 15.88
N THR A 284 9.55 -13.32 15.11
CA THR A 284 9.32 -13.81 13.74
C THR A 284 10.51 -13.60 12.81
N LEU A 285 11.29 -12.54 13.04
CA LEU A 285 12.53 -12.27 12.29
C LEU A 285 13.56 -13.40 12.47
N ARG A 286 13.70 -13.92 13.71
CA ARG A 286 14.62 -15.04 13.97
C ARG A 286 14.22 -16.29 13.20
N PHE A 287 12.94 -16.61 13.17
CA PHE A 287 12.43 -17.75 12.40
C PHE A 287 12.66 -17.56 10.90
N ALA A 288 12.36 -16.35 10.37
CA ALA A 288 12.56 -16.05 8.97
C ALA A 288 14.03 -16.13 8.55
N VAL A 289 14.94 -15.53 9.31
CA VAL A 289 16.39 -15.57 9.03
C VAL A 289 16.95 -16.97 9.25
N GLY A 290 16.51 -17.68 10.28
CA GLY A 290 16.89 -19.07 10.54
C GLY A 290 16.54 -20.02 9.39
N LEU A 291 15.33 -19.88 8.81
CA LEU A 291 14.91 -20.61 7.62
C LEU A 291 15.83 -20.34 6.42
N ILE A 292 16.13 -19.08 6.16
CA ILE A 292 17.03 -18.68 5.06
C ILE A 292 18.44 -19.25 5.31
N ARG A 293 18.97 -19.09 6.52
CA ARG A 293 20.32 -19.59 6.89
C ARG A 293 20.43 -21.09 6.73
N ARG A 294 19.44 -21.84 7.18
CA ARG A 294 19.42 -23.30 7.05
C ARG A 294 19.44 -23.78 5.61
N ASN A 295 18.81 -23.04 4.73
CA ASN A 295 18.70 -23.37 3.32
C ASN A 295 19.69 -22.59 2.43
N ALA A 296 20.70 -21.91 3.00
CA ALA A 296 21.59 -21.02 2.28
C ALA A 296 22.27 -21.69 1.07
N SER A 297 22.77 -22.93 1.22
CA SER A 297 23.41 -23.66 0.12
C SER A 297 22.47 -23.94 -1.05
N THR A 298 21.21 -24.28 -0.76
CA THR A 298 20.18 -24.50 -1.79
C THR A 298 19.83 -23.18 -2.47
N ILE A 299 19.59 -22.13 -1.69
CA ILE A 299 19.25 -20.79 -2.19
C ILE A 299 20.34 -20.29 -3.15
N LEU A 300 21.61 -20.39 -2.78
CA LEU A 300 22.75 -19.96 -3.61
C LEU A 300 22.91 -20.74 -4.93
N SER A 301 22.33 -21.94 -5.02
CA SER A 301 22.39 -22.78 -6.23
C SER A 301 21.23 -22.53 -7.21
N LEU A 302 20.21 -21.76 -6.83
CA LEU A 302 18.98 -21.56 -7.63
C LEU A 302 18.97 -20.20 -8.31
N GLU A 303 18.42 -20.14 -9.51
CA GLU A 303 18.14 -18.91 -10.28
C GLU A 303 16.73 -18.41 -9.99
N PHE A 304 16.34 -17.25 -10.54
CA PHE A 304 15.14 -16.48 -10.19
C PHE A 304 13.84 -17.30 -10.00
N GLU A 305 13.38 -18.02 -11.03
CA GLU A 305 12.09 -18.74 -10.96
C GLU A 305 12.11 -19.93 -9.98
N PRO A 306 13.09 -20.86 -10.06
CA PRO A 306 13.21 -21.94 -9.09
C PRO A 306 13.46 -21.44 -7.66
N LEU A 307 14.23 -20.36 -7.51
CA LEU A 307 14.51 -19.74 -6.23
C LEU A 307 13.23 -19.19 -5.58
N LEU A 308 12.45 -18.44 -6.35
CA LEU A 308 11.20 -17.89 -5.85
C LEU A 308 10.17 -18.99 -5.50
N ALA A 309 10.08 -20.03 -6.31
CA ALA A 309 9.24 -21.19 -6.02
C ALA A 309 9.70 -21.90 -4.74
N PHE A 310 11.01 -22.14 -4.58
CA PHE A 310 11.59 -22.74 -3.38
C PHE A 310 11.28 -21.93 -2.11
N LEU A 311 11.51 -20.61 -2.15
CA LEU A 311 11.24 -19.71 -1.01
C LEU A 311 9.75 -19.65 -0.63
N LYS A 312 8.85 -19.81 -1.59
CA LYS A 312 7.40 -19.79 -1.34
C LYS A 312 6.83 -21.12 -0.88
N GLU A 313 7.37 -22.22 -1.33
CA GLU A 313 6.70 -23.52 -1.19
C GLU A 313 7.52 -24.57 -0.42
N ASN A 314 8.85 -24.57 -0.53
CA ASN A 314 9.70 -25.66 -0.08
C ASN A 314 10.71 -25.28 1.00
N ILE A 315 10.70 -24.04 1.48
CA ILE A 315 11.70 -23.53 2.44
C ILE A 315 11.74 -24.30 3.76
N PHE A 316 10.66 -24.93 4.17
CA PHE A 316 10.55 -25.70 5.41
C PHE A 316 10.73 -27.21 5.23
N ASP A 317 10.91 -27.71 4.00
CA ASP A 317 11.04 -29.16 3.71
C ASP A 317 12.21 -29.80 4.47
N TYR A 318 13.25 -29.02 4.76
CA TYR A 318 14.37 -29.48 5.61
C TYR A 318 13.89 -30.01 6.97
N TYR A 319 12.83 -29.44 7.53
CA TYR A 319 12.32 -29.84 8.85
C TYR A 319 11.29 -30.97 8.80
N MET A 320 10.95 -31.48 7.63
CA MET A 320 10.10 -32.67 7.50
C MET A 320 10.91 -33.91 7.89
N LEU A 321 10.34 -34.77 8.75
CA LEU A 321 10.92 -36.10 9.01
C LEU A 321 10.59 -37.00 7.82
N ALA A 322 11.61 -37.50 7.14
CA ALA A 322 11.42 -38.52 6.13
C ALA A 322 10.83 -39.77 6.81
N GLU A 323 9.77 -40.36 6.25
CA GLU A 323 9.26 -41.64 6.74
C GLU A 323 10.40 -42.69 6.72
N PRO A 324 10.48 -43.55 7.76
CA PRO A 324 11.43 -44.65 7.74
C PRO A 324 11.21 -45.49 6.49
N PHE A 325 12.26 -45.79 5.77
CA PHE A 325 12.28 -46.55 4.51
C PHE A 325 11.71 -47.99 4.61
N GLU A 326 11.32 -48.45 5.79
CA GLU A 326 10.86 -49.82 6.03
C GLU A 326 9.43 -50.14 5.55
N ALA A 327 8.63 -49.13 5.17
CA ALA A 327 7.26 -49.37 4.70
C ALA A 327 7.13 -49.63 3.18
N ARG A 328 8.22 -49.64 2.39
CA ARG A 328 8.16 -49.77 0.91
C ARG A 328 8.37 -51.20 0.37
N HIS A 329 8.51 -52.19 1.19
CA HIS A 329 8.62 -53.56 0.72
C HIS A 329 7.36 -54.38 1.08
N HIS A 330 6.27 -54.18 0.35
CA HIS A 330 5.31 -55.25 -0.01
C HIS A 330 4.15 -54.64 -0.77
N SER A 331 4.31 -54.43 -2.06
CA SER A 331 3.23 -54.54 -3.04
C SER A 331 3.81 -54.40 -4.46
N ILE A 332 4.28 -55.49 -5.00
CA ILE A 332 4.54 -55.57 -6.45
C ILE A 332 3.20 -55.93 -7.09
N THR A 333 2.44 -54.93 -7.52
CA THR A 333 1.40 -55.06 -8.54
C THR A 333 1.75 -54.13 -9.69
N PRO A 334 1.78 -54.61 -10.94
CA PRO A 334 2.15 -53.77 -12.08
C PRO A 334 1.09 -52.71 -12.34
N PRO A 335 1.46 -51.48 -12.80
CA PRO A 335 0.53 -50.41 -13.06
C PRO A 335 -0.35 -50.72 -14.28
N LEU A 336 -1.65 -50.57 -14.12
CA LEU A 336 -2.63 -50.52 -15.20
C LEU A 336 -2.43 -49.25 -16.06
N PRO A 337 -2.62 -49.35 -17.38
CA PRO A 337 -2.40 -48.20 -18.28
C PRO A 337 -3.42 -47.07 -18.03
N PRO A 338 -3.04 -45.79 -18.28
CA PRO A 338 -3.86 -44.64 -17.99
C PRO A 338 -5.10 -44.60 -18.92
N ARG A 339 -6.29 -44.49 -18.31
CA ARG A 339 -7.49 -44.11 -19.03
C ARG A 339 -7.41 -42.66 -19.46
N VAL A 340 -7.50 -42.45 -20.77
CA VAL A 340 -7.69 -41.15 -21.40
C VAL A 340 -9.07 -40.60 -21.00
N GLY A 341 -9.11 -39.50 -20.31
CA GLY A 341 -10.33 -38.78 -19.92
C GLY A 341 -10.05 -37.28 -19.91
N SER A 342 -10.75 -36.60 -20.80
CA SER A 342 -11.05 -35.18 -21.04
C SER A 342 -10.38 -34.07 -20.20
N PRO A 343 -10.02 -32.93 -20.82
CA PRO A 343 -9.31 -31.84 -20.14
C PRO A 343 -10.24 -31.09 -19.18
N ILE A 344 -9.92 -31.15 -17.91
CA ILE A 344 -10.49 -30.25 -16.88
C ILE A 344 -9.74 -28.94 -16.97
N VAL A 345 -10.48 -27.88 -17.31
CA VAL A 345 -10.03 -26.49 -17.25
C VAL A 345 -9.65 -26.17 -15.79
N ARG A 346 -8.36 -26.02 -15.54
CA ARG A 346 -7.85 -25.50 -14.26
C ARG A 346 -8.02 -23.99 -14.23
N ASN A 347 -9.04 -23.50 -13.56
CA ASN A 347 -9.07 -22.14 -13.06
C ASN A 347 -8.01 -22.03 -11.93
N GLY A 348 -6.95 -21.28 -12.21
CA GLY A 348 -5.87 -21.02 -11.26
C GLY A 348 -6.36 -20.08 -10.15
N ASN A 349 -6.57 -20.64 -8.98
CA ASN A 349 -6.47 -20.04 -7.64
C ASN A 349 -6.86 -21.09 -6.59
N THR A 350 -6.15 -22.21 -6.57
CA THR A 350 -6.20 -23.12 -5.44
C THR A 350 -4.99 -22.85 -4.56
N THR A 351 -5.23 -22.30 -3.36
CA THR A 351 -4.24 -22.25 -2.29
C THR A 351 -3.74 -23.65 -2.02
N PRO A 352 -2.41 -23.91 -2.04
CA PRO A 352 -1.90 -25.23 -1.70
C PRO A 352 -2.13 -25.48 -0.22
N VAL A 353 -2.95 -26.48 0.07
CA VAL A 353 -3.12 -27.03 1.40
C VAL A 353 -1.97 -27.97 1.63
N HIS A 354 -1.09 -27.68 2.59
CA HIS A 354 -0.27 -28.72 3.18
C HIS A 354 -1.17 -29.61 4.04
N ASP A 355 -1.71 -30.64 3.43
CA ASP A 355 -2.35 -31.73 4.16
C ASP A 355 -1.24 -32.40 5.01
N THR A 356 -1.39 -32.39 6.33
CA THR A 356 -0.47 -33.07 7.26
C THR A 356 -0.51 -34.59 7.12
N ARG A 357 -1.23 -35.10 6.12
CA ARG A 357 -1.31 -36.52 5.78
C ARG A 357 -0.53 -36.77 4.50
N SER A 358 0.48 -37.65 4.60
CA SER A 358 1.10 -38.28 3.44
C SER A 358 0.03 -38.93 2.56
N ALA A 359 0.33 -39.14 1.28
CA ALA A 359 -0.55 -39.84 0.32
C ALA A 359 -1.02 -41.24 0.84
N ASN A 360 -0.38 -41.77 1.89
CA ASN A 360 -0.69 -43.05 2.56
C ASN A 360 -1.44 -42.87 3.90
N GLY A 361 -1.90 -41.67 4.27
CA GLY A 361 -2.66 -41.44 5.51
C GLY A 361 -1.82 -41.38 6.79
N SER A 362 -0.49 -41.44 6.72
CA SER A 362 0.41 -41.22 7.86
C SER A 362 0.54 -39.73 8.19
N VAL A 363 0.60 -39.42 9.49
CA VAL A 363 0.80 -38.03 9.95
C VAL A 363 2.26 -37.66 9.71
N VAL A 364 2.51 -36.64 8.89
CA VAL A 364 3.88 -36.13 8.68
C VAL A 364 4.35 -35.49 9.98
N GLN A 365 5.48 -35.99 10.49
CA GLN A 365 6.15 -35.42 11.66
C GLN A 365 7.20 -34.40 11.22
N TYR A 366 7.41 -33.37 12.06
CA TYR A 366 8.36 -32.31 11.81
C TYR A 366 9.38 -32.17 12.92
N ARG A 367 10.63 -31.82 12.57
CA ARG A 367 11.71 -31.50 13.51
C ARG A 367 11.52 -30.08 14.06
N VAL A 368 10.45 -29.87 14.81
CA VAL A 368 10.04 -28.55 15.30
C VAL A 368 11.08 -27.93 16.23
N ASN A 369 11.72 -28.77 17.08
CA ASN A 369 12.78 -28.34 17.99
C ASN A 369 14.03 -27.85 17.24
N ASP A 370 14.35 -28.43 16.08
CA ASP A 370 15.49 -27.99 15.26
C ASP A 370 15.19 -26.61 14.66
N LEU A 371 13.96 -26.36 14.21
CA LEU A 371 13.55 -25.04 13.71
C LEU A 371 13.67 -23.96 14.81
N VAL A 372 13.20 -24.26 16.01
CA VAL A 372 13.32 -23.34 17.15
C VAL A 372 14.78 -23.11 17.52
N ALA A 373 15.61 -24.16 17.54
CA ALA A 373 17.04 -24.03 17.78
C ALA A 373 17.71 -23.11 16.73
N ASP A 374 17.43 -23.34 15.45
CA ASP A 374 17.95 -22.51 14.37
C ASP A 374 17.52 -21.03 14.49
N ALA A 375 16.28 -20.78 14.95
CA ALA A 375 15.80 -19.42 15.21
C ALA A 375 16.52 -18.78 16.41
N TYR A 376 16.76 -19.52 17.49
CA TYR A 376 17.46 -19.02 18.68
C TYR A 376 18.95 -18.75 18.45
N ASP A 377 19.55 -19.38 17.45
CA ASP A 377 20.91 -19.08 17.01
C ASP A 377 21.05 -17.72 16.30
N ILE A 378 19.93 -17.12 15.87
CA ILE A 378 19.91 -15.78 15.28
C ILE A 378 19.79 -14.74 16.40
N LYS A 379 20.81 -13.91 16.56
CA LYS A 379 20.79 -12.81 17.52
C LYS A 379 20.06 -11.61 16.96
N VAL A 380 18.92 -11.29 17.56
CA VAL A 380 18.14 -10.10 17.26
C VAL A 380 18.04 -9.26 18.54
N LEU A 381 18.76 -8.14 18.58
CA LEU A 381 18.79 -7.27 19.75
C LEU A 381 17.77 -6.13 19.58
N PRO A 382 17.03 -5.74 20.64
CA PRO A 382 16.11 -4.62 20.60
C PRO A 382 16.75 -3.33 20.11
N VAL A 383 17.98 -3.04 20.54
CA VAL A 383 18.75 -1.85 20.11
C VAL A 383 19.03 -1.87 18.60
N THR A 384 19.34 -3.03 18.04
CA THR A 384 19.57 -3.19 16.59
C THR A 384 18.25 -2.99 15.82
N LEU A 385 17.14 -3.53 16.33
CA LEU A 385 15.84 -3.32 15.73
C LEU A 385 15.41 -1.86 15.77
N GLN A 386 15.67 -1.17 16.89
CA GLN A 386 15.40 0.26 17.00
C GLN A 386 16.21 1.06 15.98
N LYS A 387 17.50 0.78 15.85
CA LYS A 387 18.35 1.38 14.81
C LYS A 387 17.77 1.21 13.42
N TYR A 388 17.32 0.00 13.05
CA TYR A 388 16.70 -0.24 11.73
C TYR A 388 15.34 0.45 11.59
N THR A 389 14.60 0.62 12.68
CA THR A 389 13.35 1.39 12.69
C THR A 389 13.63 2.87 12.40
N ASP A 390 14.65 3.44 13.04
CA ASP A 390 15.05 4.82 12.84
C ASP A 390 15.54 5.05 11.40
N GLU A 391 16.40 4.16 10.88
CA GLU A 391 16.86 4.16 9.48
C GLU A 391 15.67 4.09 8.50
N TYR A 392 14.73 3.20 8.74
CA TYR A 392 13.54 3.05 7.89
C TYR A 392 12.66 4.29 7.93
N THR A 393 12.49 4.90 9.10
CA THR A 393 11.70 6.13 9.27
C THR A 393 12.30 7.28 8.49
N GLU A 394 13.63 7.46 8.58
CA GLU A 394 14.35 8.48 7.79
C GLU A 394 14.20 8.26 6.29
N LEU A 395 14.37 7.01 5.82
CA LEU A 395 14.18 6.67 4.41
C LEU A 395 12.75 6.92 3.93
N THR A 396 11.76 6.62 4.76
CA THR A 396 10.35 6.84 4.44
C THR A 396 10.02 8.33 4.35
N ILE A 397 10.57 9.15 5.24
CA ILE A 397 10.42 10.61 5.19
C ILE A 397 10.99 11.15 3.89
N ILE A 398 12.24 10.78 3.55
CA ILE A 398 12.92 11.23 2.32
C ILE A 398 12.13 10.80 1.07
N GLU A 399 11.61 9.58 1.03
CA GLU A 399 10.85 9.10 -0.12
C GLU A 399 9.48 9.80 -0.23
N ASN A 400 8.81 10.08 0.88
CA ASN A 400 7.56 10.84 0.89
C ASN A 400 7.77 12.28 0.41
N GLU A 401 8.81 12.97 0.90
CA GLU A 401 9.19 14.30 0.43
C GLU A 401 9.45 14.30 -1.09
N ARG A 402 10.14 13.27 -1.58
CA ARG A 402 10.41 13.11 -3.00
C ARG A 402 9.14 12.85 -3.83
N VAL A 403 8.21 12.05 -3.31
CA VAL A 403 6.92 11.81 -3.94
C VAL A 403 6.11 13.10 -4.02
N GLU A 404 6.02 13.85 -2.92
CA GLU A 404 5.34 15.15 -2.87
C GLU A 404 5.96 16.16 -3.86
N GLU A 405 7.30 16.22 -3.94
CA GLU A 405 7.99 17.06 -4.91
C GLU A 405 7.65 16.67 -6.35
N VAL A 406 7.66 15.38 -6.66
CA VAL A 406 7.31 14.87 -8.00
C VAL A 406 5.85 15.17 -8.34
N GLU A 407 4.93 15.07 -7.39
CA GLU A 407 3.52 15.44 -7.61
C GLU A 407 3.34 16.94 -7.81
N ALA A 408 4.02 17.76 -7.02
CA ALA A 408 4.03 19.21 -7.20
C ALA A 408 4.55 19.60 -8.60
N LEU A 409 5.69 19.02 -9.01
CA LEU A 409 6.26 19.23 -10.35
C LEU A 409 5.33 18.75 -11.49
N ARG A 410 4.60 17.66 -11.30
CA ARG A 410 3.59 17.19 -12.28
C ARG A 410 2.42 18.16 -12.41
N ASN A 411 1.94 18.71 -11.29
CA ASN A 411 0.88 19.69 -11.27
C ASN A 411 1.33 20.99 -11.96
N ASP A 412 2.54 21.48 -11.66
CA ASP A 412 3.11 22.66 -12.30
C ASP A 412 3.29 22.46 -13.81
N ASN A 413 3.79 21.31 -14.24
CA ASN A 413 3.87 20.94 -15.65
C ASN A 413 2.50 20.95 -16.32
N GLY A 414 1.47 20.45 -15.64
CA GLY A 414 0.08 20.49 -16.11
C GLY A 414 -0.40 21.93 -16.34
N LEU A 415 -0.17 22.81 -15.37
CA LEU A 415 -0.52 24.24 -15.45
C LEU A 415 0.27 24.98 -16.55
N LEU A 416 1.57 24.73 -16.64
CA LEU A 416 2.42 25.30 -17.69
C LEU A 416 1.98 24.82 -19.09
N THR A 417 1.65 23.54 -19.24
CA THR A 417 1.13 23.00 -20.49
C THR A 417 -0.18 23.66 -20.92
N GLN A 418 -1.10 23.90 -19.98
CA GLN A 418 -2.31 24.66 -20.25
C GLN A 418 -2.01 26.10 -20.66
N ARG A 419 -1.05 26.75 -20.00
CA ARG A 419 -0.64 28.11 -20.33
C ARG A 419 -0.01 28.19 -21.72
N ILE A 420 0.84 27.23 -22.08
CA ILE A 420 1.43 27.11 -23.43
C ILE A 420 0.32 26.99 -24.47
N ARG A 421 -0.64 26.06 -24.29
CA ARG A 421 -1.76 25.89 -25.24
C ARG A 421 -2.60 27.17 -25.41
N ARG A 422 -2.82 27.91 -24.31
CA ARG A 422 -3.52 29.21 -24.39
C ARG A 422 -2.72 30.25 -25.17
N LEU A 423 -1.41 30.33 -24.91
CA LEU A 423 -0.52 31.25 -25.65
C LEU A 423 -0.44 30.87 -27.13
N GLU A 424 -0.31 29.58 -27.46
CA GLU A 424 -0.31 29.09 -28.84
C GLU A 424 -1.61 29.45 -29.56
N ALA A 425 -2.77 29.27 -28.92
CA ALA A 425 -4.07 29.68 -29.48
C ALA A 425 -4.14 31.18 -29.70
N THR A 426 -3.61 31.98 -28.75
CA THR A 426 -3.55 33.44 -28.88
C THR A 426 -2.63 33.86 -30.03
N VAL A 427 -1.46 33.25 -30.14
CA VAL A 427 -0.53 33.49 -31.25
C VAL A 427 -1.16 33.12 -32.59
N ALA A 428 -1.84 31.99 -32.67
CA ALA A 428 -2.54 31.56 -33.88
C ALA A 428 -3.64 32.57 -34.27
N SER A 429 -4.44 33.07 -33.32
CA SER A 429 -5.44 34.11 -33.54
C SER A 429 -4.83 35.42 -34.07
N LEU A 430 -3.77 35.88 -33.38
CA LEU A 430 -3.05 37.10 -33.79
C LEU A 430 -2.41 36.94 -35.17
N THR A 431 -1.88 35.78 -35.47
CA THR A 431 -1.31 35.51 -36.82
C THR A 431 -2.37 35.53 -37.90
N ASN A 432 -3.55 34.98 -37.66
CA ASN A 432 -4.69 35.05 -38.56
C ASN A 432 -5.20 36.48 -38.76
N GLU A 433 -5.31 37.23 -37.68
CA GLU A 433 -5.68 38.64 -37.72
C GLU A 433 -4.66 39.49 -38.52
N HIS A 434 -3.37 39.24 -38.30
CA HIS A 434 -2.30 39.89 -39.03
C HIS A 434 -2.34 39.54 -40.53
N LEU A 435 -2.59 38.27 -40.89
CA LEU A 435 -2.77 37.86 -42.27
C LEU A 435 -3.96 38.51 -42.94
N SER A 436 -5.10 38.63 -42.21
CA SER A 436 -6.29 39.35 -42.68
C SER A 436 -5.97 40.82 -42.99
N VAL A 437 -5.39 41.52 -42.02
CA VAL A 437 -4.99 42.93 -42.17
C VAL A 437 -3.97 43.12 -43.29
N THR A 438 -3.04 42.19 -43.44
CA THR A 438 -2.05 42.26 -44.55
C THR A 438 -2.71 42.05 -45.90
N ASN A 439 -3.67 41.15 -46.04
CA ASN A 439 -4.45 40.94 -47.25
C ASN A 439 -5.33 42.16 -47.55
N ASP A 440 -5.99 42.69 -46.55
CA ASP A 440 -6.81 43.92 -46.71
C ASP A 440 -5.95 45.10 -47.17
N LEU A 441 -4.77 45.28 -46.59
CA LEU A 441 -3.81 46.30 -46.99
C LEU A 441 -3.32 46.07 -48.44
N ALA A 442 -3.11 44.84 -48.84
CA ALA A 442 -2.72 44.50 -50.22
C ALA A 442 -3.84 44.85 -51.21
N HIS A 443 -5.08 44.49 -50.88
CA HIS A 443 -6.25 44.86 -51.68
C HIS A 443 -6.46 46.36 -51.79
N GLU A 444 -6.32 47.10 -50.70
CA GLU A 444 -6.43 48.55 -50.72
C GLU A 444 -5.31 49.22 -51.51
N ARG A 445 -4.09 48.67 -51.51
CA ARG A 445 -2.97 49.14 -52.33
C ARG A 445 -3.24 48.90 -53.83
N ILE A 446 -3.78 47.74 -54.20
CA ILE A 446 -4.16 47.45 -55.58
C ILE A 446 -5.26 48.44 -56.01
N ARG A 447 -6.28 48.62 -55.21
CA ARG A 447 -7.38 49.54 -55.48
C ARG A 447 -6.91 50.97 -55.61
N ALA A 448 -5.95 51.39 -54.76
CA ALA A 448 -5.36 52.73 -54.85
C ALA A 448 -4.54 52.92 -56.15
N ALA A 449 -3.85 51.86 -56.58
CA ALA A 449 -3.14 51.90 -57.87
C ALA A 449 -4.12 52.00 -59.07
N GLU A 450 -5.19 51.17 -59.05
CA GLU A 450 -6.23 51.22 -60.10
C GLU A 450 -6.89 52.63 -60.17
N LEU A 451 -7.22 53.21 -58.99
CA LEU A 451 -7.75 54.56 -58.93
C LEU A 451 -6.75 55.63 -59.39
N ALA A 452 -5.46 55.43 -59.17
CA ALA A 452 -4.43 56.32 -59.66
C ALA A 452 -4.32 56.26 -61.21
N ASP A 453 -4.37 55.03 -61.76
CA ASP A 453 -4.38 54.83 -63.22
C ASP A 453 -5.64 55.43 -63.88
N ASP A 454 -6.82 55.19 -63.26
CA ASP A 454 -8.09 55.81 -63.70
C ASP A 454 -8.03 57.33 -63.64
N ASN A 455 -7.44 57.90 -62.59
CA ASN A 455 -7.28 59.37 -62.50
C ASN A 455 -6.36 59.94 -63.58
N GLU A 456 -5.26 59.21 -63.89
CA GLU A 456 -4.30 59.57 -64.96
C GLU A 456 -5.01 59.53 -66.31
N GLU A 457 -5.82 58.48 -66.59
CA GLU A 457 -6.61 58.36 -67.82
C GLU A 457 -7.68 59.46 -67.92
N LEU A 458 -8.41 59.74 -66.81
CA LEU A 458 -9.37 60.81 -66.75
C LEU A 458 -8.70 62.18 -66.93
N GLN A 459 -7.52 62.38 -66.38
CA GLN A 459 -6.78 63.64 -66.57
C GLN A 459 -6.35 63.81 -68.03
N ALA A 460 -5.85 62.72 -68.66
CA ALA A 460 -5.48 62.72 -70.10
C ALA A 460 -6.71 63.01 -71.00
N THR A 461 -7.85 62.37 -70.70
CA THR A 461 -9.12 62.66 -71.44
C THR A 461 -9.63 64.10 -71.25
N LYS A 462 -9.52 64.60 -70.05
CA LYS A 462 -9.84 65.97 -69.72
C LYS A 462 -8.97 66.98 -70.52
N ASP A 463 -7.64 66.74 -70.51
CA ASP A 463 -6.65 67.54 -71.22
C ASP A 463 -6.88 67.49 -72.74
N ALA A 464 -7.27 66.33 -73.32
CA ALA A 464 -7.63 66.13 -74.70
C ALA A 464 -8.94 66.92 -75.05
N LEU A 465 -9.98 66.83 -74.18
CA LEU A 465 -11.23 67.56 -74.31
C LEU A 465 -11.03 69.09 -74.20
N ASP A 466 -10.15 69.51 -73.25
CA ASP A 466 -9.83 70.96 -73.13
C ASP A 466 -9.06 71.45 -74.37
N ALA A 467 -8.19 70.62 -74.98
CA ALA A 467 -7.53 70.96 -76.23
C ALA A 467 -8.56 71.05 -77.41
N GLU A 468 -9.47 70.07 -77.49
CA GLU A 468 -10.54 70.05 -78.47
C GLU A 468 -11.47 71.24 -78.33
N LEU A 469 -11.83 71.59 -77.10
CA LEU A 469 -12.64 72.76 -76.77
C LEU A 469 -11.95 74.07 -77.19
N ARG A 470 -10.61 74.17 -76.88
CA ARG A 470 -9.85 75.37 -77.32
C ARG A 470 -9.74 75.45 -78.86
N ALA A 471 -9.63 74.30 -79.55
CA ALA A 471 -9.62 74.26 -81.03
C ALA A 471 -10.96 74.64 -81.61
N LYS A 472 -12.09 74.19 -80.98
CA LYS A 472 -13.45 74.59 -81.44
C LYS A 472 -13.75 76.05 -81.08
N LEU A 473 -13.24 76.59 -79.98
CA LEU A 473 -13.36 77.96 -79.57
C LEU A 473 -12.60 78.91 -80.54
N ALA A 474 -11.51 78.52 -81.04
CA ALA A 474 -10.69 79.27 -82.03
C ALA A 474 -11.41 79.38 -83.42
N GLY A 475 -12.42 78.52 -83.66
CA GLY A 475 -13.17 78.48 -84.90
C GLY A 475 -14.55 79.17 -84.89
N LEU A 476 -15.01 79.66 -83.71
CA LEU A 476 -16.32 80.29 -83.55
C LEU A 476 -16.19 81.80 -83.25
N GLY A 477 -16.76 82.64 -84.13
CA GLY A 477 -16.78 84.08 -83.98
C GLY A 477 -17.56 84.53 -82.72
N GLU A 478 -17.51 85.84 -82.41
CA GLU A 478 -17.85 86.60 -81.18
C GLU A 478 -19.20 86.31 -80.49
N GLY A 479 -20.08 85.45 -81.04
CA GLY A 479 -21.41 85.18 -80.39
C GLY A 479 -21.39 84.01 -79.36
N ALA A 480 -20.31 83.22 -79.28
CA ALA A 480 -20.23 82.05 -78.34
C ALA A 480 -19.52 82.40 -77.03
N ALA A 481 -18.96 83.55 -76.88
CA ALA A 481 -18.20 83.95 -75.70
C ALA A 481 -19.08 84.12 -74.41
N ASP A 482 -20.33 84.60 -74.58
CA ASP A 482 -21.22 84.79 -73.45
C ASP A 482 -21.82 83.49 -72.92
N GLU A 483 -22.06 82.51 -73.76
CA GLU A 483 -22.56 81.18 -73.36
C GLU A 483 -21.51 80.41 -72.65
N LEU A 484 -20.25 80.56 -73.04
CA LEU A 484 -19.10 79.97 -72.37
C LEU A 484 -18.80 80.53 -70.98
N VAL A 485 -19.06 81.82 -70.79
CA VAL A 485 -18.91 82.46 -69.48
C VAL A 485 -19.97 81.93 -68.50
N ALA A 486 -21.23 81.69 -69.00
CA ALA A 486 -22.30 81.08 -68.21
C ALA A 486 -21.97 79.64 -67.78
N LEU A 487 -21.52 78.80 -68.73
CA LEU A 487 -21.10 77.43 -68.49
C LEU A 487 -19.87 77.32 -67.55
N ARG A 488 -18.93 78.27 -67.66
CA ARG A 488 -17.83 78.38 -66.72
C ARG A 488 -18.24 78.68 -65.30
N LYS A 489 -19.22 79.52 -65.14
CA LYS A 489 -19.80 79.89 -63.86
C LYS A 489 -20.52 78.71 -63.20
N ASP A 490 -21.29 77.93 -63.97
CA ASP A 490 -21.94 76.68 -63.47
C ASP A 490 -20.94 75.61 -63.10
N ASN A 491 -19.85 75.46 -63.84
CA ASN A 491 -18.78 74.49 -63.54
C ASN A 491 -18.00 74.86 -62.26
N ILE A 492 -17.82 76.17 -62.01
CA ILE A 492 -17.22 76.65 -60.75
C ILE A 492 -18.18 76.40 -59.57
N GLN A 493 -19.49 76.61 -59.74
CA GLN A 493 -20.48 76.30 -58.68
C GLN A 493 -20.59 74.81 -58.40
N LEU A 494 -20.50 73.94 -59.40
CA LEU A 494 -20.47 72.51 -59.27
C LEU A 494 -19.15 71.99 -58.57
N SER A 495 -18.02 72.61 -58.91
CA SER A 495 -16.76 72.36 -58.26
C SER A 495 -16.76 72.73 -56.77
N GLU A 496 -17.33 73.90 -56.46
CA GLU A 496 -17.48 74.30 -55.04
C GLU A 496 -18.48 73.42 -54.29
N ALA A 497 -19.56 72.94 -54.94
CA ALA A 497 -20.48 72.00 -54.32
C ALA A 497 -19.83 70.65 -54.04
N LYS A 498 -19.02 70.16 -55.00
CA LYS A 498 -18.24 68.94 -54.85
C LYS A 498 -17.23 69.06 -53.67
N GLN A 499 -16.52 70.21 -53.62
CA GLN A 499 -15.55 70.43 -52.53
C GLN A 499 -16.23 70.52 -51.13
N ARG A 500 -17.46 71.01 -51.06
CA ARG A 500 -18.25 70.98 -49.83
C ARG A 500 -18.68 69.59 -49.47
N GLN A 501 -19.05 68.73 -50.43
CA GLN A 501 -19.36 67.33 -50.17
C GLN A 501 -18.12 66.53 -49.70
N GLU A 502 -16.97 66.77 -50.32
CA GLU A 502 -15.69 66.15 -49.91
C GLU A 502 -15.28 66.55 -48.48
N SER A 503 -15.48 67.85 -48.11
CA SER A 503 -15.22 68.28 -46.71
C SER A 503 -16.23 67.71 -45.72
N GLN A 504 -17.50 67.48 -46.13
CA GLN A 504 -18.50 66.80 -45.27
C GLN A 504 -18.15 65.28 -45.10
N LEU A 505 -17.67 64.61 -46.12
CA LEU A 505 -17.20 63.23 -46.06
C LEU A 505 -15.99 63.10 -45.10
N ALA A 506 -15.01 64.00 -45.24
CA ALA A 506 -13.88 64.03 -44.36
C ALA A 506 -14.26 64.28 -42.87
N HIS A 507 -15.26 65.15 -42.63
CA HIS A 507 -15.76 65.35 -41.26
C HIS A 507 -16.48 64.13 -40.72
N LEU A 508 -17.29 63.41 -41.52
CA LEU A 508 -17.97 62.18 -41.11
C LEU A 508 -16.99 61.06 -40.86
N GLU A 509 -15.92 60.95 -41.65
CA GLU A 509 -14.83 59.98 -41.43
C GLU A 509 -14.09 60.25 -40.13
N GLN A 510 -13.88 61.53 -39.79
CA GLN A 510 -13.26 61.87 -38.49
C GLN A 510 -14.22 61.55 -37.33
N GLU A 511 -15.53 61.85 -37.42
CA GLU A 511 -16.52 61.46 -36.39
C GLU A 511 -16.61 59.94 -36.24
N LEU A 512 -16.49 59.16 -37.33
CA LEU A 512 -16.48 57.72 -37.31
C LEU A 512 -15.21 57.20 -36.62
N ALA A 513 -14.04 57.80 -36.85
CA ALA A 513 -12.80 57.46 -36.17
C ALA A 513 -12.87 57.77 -34.67
N GLU A 514 -13.44 58.90 -34.29
CA GLU A 514 -13.62 59.27 -32.87
C GLU A 514 -14.60 58.33 -32.15
N THR A 515 -15.73 57.94 -32.77
CA THR A 515 -16.67 56.96 -32.20
C THR A 515 -16.05 55.58 -32.09
N LYS A 516 -15.22 55.18 -33.04
CA LYS A 516 -14.49 53.90 -33.00
C LYS A 516 -13.46 53.89 -31.89
N ASN A 517 -12.77 55.02 -31.62
CA ASN A 517 -11.86 55.16 -30.49
C ASN A 517 -12.61 55.11 -29.14
N GLN A 518 -13.79 55.77 -29.04
CA GLN A 518 -14.62 55.69 -27.83
C GLN A 518 -15.14 54.27 -27.58
N LEU A 519 -15.49 53.51 -28.62
CA LEU A 519 -15.90 52.12 -28.51
C LEU A 519 -14.77 51.26 -27.98
N THR A 520 -13.52 51.44 -28.48
CA THR A 520 -12.36 50.72 -28.00
C THR A 520 -12.02 51.07 -26.56
N GLU A 521 -12.16 52.31 -26.14
CA GLU A 521 -11.98 52.70 -24.72
C GLU A 521 -13.06 52.09 -23.82
N LEU A 522 -14.31 52.02 -24.27
CA LEU A 522 -15.40 51.33 -23.56
C LEU A 522 -15.15 49.82 -23.45
N GLU A 523 -14.66 49.17 -24.52
CA GLU A 523 -14.30 47.74 -24.49
C GLU A 523 -13.15 47.46 -23.54
N ILE A 524 -12.12 48.31 -23.50
CA ILE A 524 -11.03 48.23 -22.54
C ILE A 524 -11.54 48.45 -21.11
N GLY A 525 -12.44 49.41 -20.92
CA GLY A 525 -13.12 49.66 -19.64
C GLY A 525 -13.93 48.49 -19.15
N HIS A 526 -14.71 47.86 -20.05
CA HIS A 526 -15.51 46.67 -19.79
C HIS A 526 -14.63 45.47 -19.40
N LYS A 527 -13.56 45.27 -20.14
CA LYS A 527 -12.58 44.19 -19.85
C LYS A 527 -11.90 44.36 -18.49
N LYS A 528 -11.56 45.62 -18.12
CA LYS A 528 -11.05 45.95 -16.79
C LYS A 528 -12.06 45.67 -15.67
N LEU A 529 -13.33 46.01 -15.91
CA LEU A 529 -14.42 45.72 -14.96
C LEU A 529 -14.66 44.22 -14.82
N GLN A 530 -14.62 43.48 -15.92
CA GLN A 530 -14.78 42.03 -15.92
C GLN A 530 -13.64 41.34 -15.15
N THR A 531 -12.40 41.79 -15.33
CA THR A 531 -11.25 41.31 -14.58
C THR A 531 -11.37 41.63 -13.08
N ARG A 532 -11.84 42.85 -12.73
CA ARG A 532 -12.10 43.19 -11.33
C ARG A 532 -13.22 42.36 -10.72
N TRP A 533 -14.29 42.08 -11.49
CA TRP A 533 -15.37 41.21 -11.05
C TRP A 533 -14.93 39.78 -10.82
N GLU A 534 -14.10 39.24 -11.72
CA GLU A 534 -13.53 37.88 -11.54
C GLU A 534 -12.59 37.80 -10.33
N ASN A 535 -11.78 38.84 -10.10
CA ASN A 535 -10.93 38.92 -8.91
C ASN A 535 -11.76 39.06 -7.63
N LEU A 536 -12.85 39.83 -7.63
CA LEU A 536 -13.77 39.95 -6.50
C LEU A 536 -14.49 38.62 -6.22
N LYS A 537 -14.93 37.92 -7.27
CA LYS A 537 -15.55 36.60 -7.17
C LYS A 537 -14.59 35.56 -6.61
N ARG A 538 -13.32 35.64 -6.97
CA ARG A 538 -12.28 34.77 -6.42
C ARG A 538 -12.00 35.05 -4.94
N ALA A 539 -11.92 36.33 -4.56
CA ALA A 539 -11.76 36.74 -3.16
C ALA A 539 -12.95 36.35 -2.27
N MET A 540 -14.19 36.33 -2.82
CA MET A 540 -15.38 35.87 -2.10
C MET A 540 -15.55 34.34 -2.05
N SER A 541 -14.76 33.59 -2.79
CA SER A 541 -14.76 32.10 -2.75
C SER A 541 -13.63 31.54 -1.89
N GLU A 542 -12.76 32.39 -1.35
CA GLU A 542 -11.65 32.03 -0.43
C GLU A 542 -11.97 32.40 1.04
N GLU A 543 -13.15 32.91 1.34
CA GLU A 543 -13.75 32.96 2.68
C GLU A 543 -14.85 31.87 2.81
#